data_73d8c8f4f17f0583f2f6b2c47931b351
#
_entry.id   73d8c8f4f17f0583f2f6b2c47931b351
#
_cell.length_a   1.000
_cell.length_b   1.000
_cell.length_c   1.000
_cell.angle_alpha   90.00
_cell.angle_beta   90.00
_cell.angle_gamma   90.00
#
_symmetry.space_group_name_H-M   'P 1'
#
loop_
_entity.id
_entity.type
_entity.pdbx_description
1 polymer ?
#
loop_
_entity_poly.entity_id
_entity_poly.type
_entity_poly.pdbx_seq_one_letter_code
_entity_poly.pdbx_strand_id
1 'polypeptide(L)'
;MKFAFINASPNEDIDEREGRKSVAAFPPLSILYLATVLEEKGVEVSVLDQPGLGLTIGETLKWVEKEDPDILGFSTLASSGRTAALISHKVKEKNPDITTVFGNHYATFSPERILRKYSSVDIIVRGEGERTVVKLAESLKNGTPLKKVRGIHFRNDGEIAATPDQPLIENLDSLPFPDRKLIDVDYHCLMAGANVAPKKFTSIVTSRGCVYSCRFCSCTKIAHNAWRPRSAQNTLEELQLLASEGYKQLIFVDDSFTLNPRRVVEICRGIRKERMEMEWICEGRVDNCSYEMLREMVKAGLKILYFGIESANQRILDYYNKTITPKQAETAVRTAKKAGVDVIVGSFIVGAPDETRDEIQNTIQFARRVPIDIPQFNILGAHPGNDVWNEFEAKGFLNVDEHWETGIGVSKICPTAVPLGEVKQIVHEAFFRHISRIRYLTTQIAKTLKSSYRMGVVINNLNRIDEIKESANAVA
;
A
#
# COMPACT_ATOMS: atom_id res chain seq x y z
N MET A 1 5.28 14.45 -27.52
CA MET A 1 4.48 13.37 -26.90
C MET A 1 4.54 13.59 -25.41
N LYS A 2 3.37 13.70 -24.81
CA LYS A 2 3.19 13.94 -23.38
C LYS A 2 2.51 12.77 -22.72
N PHE A 3 3.03 12.33 -21.60
CA PHE A 3 2.48 11.25 -20.80
C PHE A 3 1.92 11.84 -19.48
N ALA A 4 0.64 11.70 -19.22
CA ALA A 4 0.04 12.10 -17.96
C ALA A 4 -0.30 10.87 -17.12
N PHE A 5 -0.05 10.91 -15.80
CA PHE A 5 -0.39 9.84 -14.87
C PHE A 5 -1.41 10.30 -13.86
N ILE A 6 -2.37 9.43 -13.55
CA ILE A 6 -3.37 9.64 -12.50
C ILE A 6 -3.29 8.51 -11.48
N ASN A 7 -3.08 8.85 -10.21
CA ASN A 7 -3.43 8.01 -9.10
C ASN A 7 -4.92 8.22 -8.80
N ALA A 8 -5.76 7.26 -9.17
CA ALA A 8 -7.21 7.41 -9.03
C ALA A 8 -7.65 7.20 -7.58
N SER A 9 -8.65 7.97 -7.15
CA SER A 9 -9.27 7.84 -5.83
C SER A 9 -9.91 6.46 -5.63
N PRO A 10 -10.02 5.99 -4.37
CA PRO A 10 -10.82 4.81 -4.05
C PRO A 10 -12.25 4.92 -4.60
N ASN A 11 -12.85 3.78 -4.94
CA ASN A 11 -14.19 3.72 -5.55
C ASN A 11 -15.30 4.30 -4.67
N GLU A 12 -15.08 4.35 -3.37
CA GLU A 12 -16.01 4.90 -2.39
C GLU A 12 -16.15 6.43 -2.49
N ASP A 13 -15.16 7.10 -3.10
CA ASP A 13 -15.14 8.55 -3.28
C ASP A 13 -15.86 9.01 -4.56
N ILE A 14 -16.53 8.10 -5.28
CA ILE A 14 -17.23 8.43 -6.55
C ILE A 14 -18.48 9.29 -6.34
N ASP A 15 -19.05 9.29 -5.12
CA ASP A 15 -20.27 10.05 -4.86
C ASP A 15 -19.97 11.55 -4.77
N GLU A 16 -20.35 12.29 -5.82
CA GLU A 16 -20.10 13.74 -6.00
C GLU A 16 -20.72 14.62 -4.88
N ARG A 17 -21.56 14.05 -4.02
CA ARG A 17 -22.36 14.80 -3.03
C ARG A 17 -21.62 15.09 -1.73
N GLU A 18 -20.59 14.36 -1.45
CA GLU A 18 -19.86 14.53 -0.19
C GLU A 18 -18.39 14.86 -0.44
N GLY A 19 -18.01 16.01 -0.87
CA GLY A 19 -16.60 16.42 -1.02
C GLY A 19 -15.69 16.00 0.14
N ARG A 20 -15.56 14.70 0.35
CA ARG A 20 -14.64 14.10 1.30
C ARG A 20 -13.25 14.38 0.77
N LYS A 21 -12.50 15.18 1.48
CA LYS A 21 -11.06 15.22 1.31
C LYS A 21 -10.55 13.81 1.57
N SER A 22 -10.36 13.03 0.50
CA SER A 22 -9.64 11.77 0.59
C SER A 22 -8.30 12.09 1.25
N VAL A 23 -7.96 11.34 2.26
CA VAL A 23 -6.70 11.54 2.95
C VAL A 23 -5.71 10.55 2.35
N ALA A 24 -5.03 10.96 1.28
CA ALA A 24 -3.92 10.18 0.76
C ALA A 24 -2.87 10.02 1.86
N ALA A 25 -2.60 8.77 2.22
CA ALA A 25 -1.62 8.49 3.25
C ALA A 25 -0.19 8.68 2.74
N PHE A 26 0.10 8.36 1.46
CA PHE A 26 1.47 8.31 0.93
C PHE A 26 1.52 8.76 -0.53
N PRO A 27 2.68 9.33 -0.97
CA PRO A 27 2.87 9.62 -2.39
C PRO A 27 2.78 8.32 -3.22
N PRO A 28 2.20 8.36 -4.42
CA PRO A 28 2.07 7.20 -5.31
C PRO A 28 3.41 6.86 -5.96
N LEU A 29 4.34 6.25 -5.20
CA LEU A 29 5.71 5.97 -5.65
C LEU A 29 5.75 5.17 -6.94
N SER A 30 4.81 4.26 -7.18
CA SER A 30 4.74 3.50 -8.44
C SER A 30 4.65 4.42 -9.65
N ILE A 31 3.81 5.45 -9.59
CA ILE A 31 3.69 6.46 -10.66
C ILE A 31 4.94 7.32 -10.73
N LEU A 32 5.46 7.77 -9.59
CA LEU A 32 6.64 8.63 -9.56
C LEU A 32 7.87 7.95 -10.17
N TYR A 33 8.09 6.65 -9.91
CA TYR A 33 9.14 5.89 -10.61
C TYR A 33 8.92 5.87 -12.12
N LEU A 34 7.69 5.62 -12.59
CA LEU A 34 7.38 5.60 -14.03
C LEU A 34 7.58 6.98 -14.67
N ALA A 35 7.13 8.03 -14.01
CA ALA A 35 7.30 9.41 -14.46
C ALA A 35 8.79 9.77 -14.57
N THR A 36 9.57 9.50 -13.53
CA THR A 36 11.00 9.84 -13.50
C THR A 36 11.79 9.11 -14.59
N VAL A 37 11.53 7.81 -14.83
CA VAL A 37 12.25 7.10 -15.92
C VAL A 37 11.86 7.60 -17.32
N LEU A 38 10.64 8.12 -17.50
CA LEU A 38 10.21 8.74 -18.74
C LEU A 38 10.87 10.12 -18.95
N GLU A 39 10.94 10.94 -17.90
CA GLU A 39 11.64 12.24 -17.95
C GLU A 39 13.11 12.09 -18.31
N GLU A 40 13.82 11.09 -17.76
CA GLU A 40 15.21 10.77 -18.15
C GLU A 40 15.36 10.41 -19.64
N LYS A 41 14.26 9.98 -20.28
CA LYS A 41 14.21 9.70 -21.74
C LYS A 41 13.70 10.88 -22.57
N GLY A 42 13.52 12.05 -21.94
CA GLY A 42 13.07 13.27 -22.61
C GLY A 42 11.58 13.22 -23.02
N VAL A 43 10.77 12.43 -22.32
CA VAL A 43 9.30 12.44 -22.45
C VAL A 43 8.75 13.48 -21.50
N GLU A 44 7.89 14.37 -21.99
CA GLU A 44 7.16 15.30 -21.13
C GLU A 44 6.17 14.53 -20.25
N VAL A 45 6.20 14.80 -18.93
CA VAL A 45 5.39 14.04 -17.97
C VAL A 45 4.62 14.99 -17.05
N SER A 46 3.39 14.63 -16.71
CA SER A 46 2.63 15.25 -15.64
C SER A 46 1.98 14.18 -14.73
N VAL A 47 1.83 14.47 -13.45
CA VAL A 47 1.33 13.53 -12.46
C VAL A 47 0.23 14.18 -11.63
N LEU A 48 -0.89 13.47 -11.48
CA LEU A 48 -2.00 13.85 -10.61
C LEU A 48 -2.23 12.79 -9.54
N ASP A 49 -2.15 13.20 -8.29
CA ASP A 49 -2.66 12.39 -7.16
C ASP A 49 -4.05 12.87 -6.78
N GLN A 50 -5.07 12.27 -7.41
CA GLN A 50 -6.47 12.65 -7.21
C GLN A 50 -6.89 12.58 -5.73
N PRO A 51 -6.65 11.47 -4.99
CA PRO A 51 -7.00 11.41 -3.58
C PRO A 51 -6.15 12.36 -2.72
N GLY A 52 -4.87 12.55 -3.04
CA GLY A 52 -3.98 13.45 -2.30
C GLY A 52 -4.43 14.90 -2.36
N LEU A 53 -4.97 15.32 -3.50
CA LEU A 53 -5.52 16.65 -3.72
C LEU A 53 -7.00 16.77 -3.36
N GLY A 54 -7.68 15.65 -3.06
CA GLY A 54 -9.12 15.64 -2.77
C GLY A 54 -9.98 16.06 -3.95
N LEU A 55 -9.56 15.74 -5.19
CA LEU A 55 -10.25 16.18 -6.39
C LEU A 55 -11.41 15.27 -6.75
N THR A 56 -12.51 15.89 -7.16
CA THR A 56 -13.64 15.21 -7.81
C THR A 56 -13.27 14.69 -9.20
N ILE A 57 -14.07 13.79 -9.75
CA ILE A 57 -13.91 13.34 -11.14
C ILE A 57 -13.98 14.52 -12.12
N GLY A 58 -14.90 15.47 -11.89
CA GLY A 58 -15.05 16.66 -12.74
C GLY A 58 -13.80 17.55 -12.76
N GLU A 59 -13.16 17.75 -11.61
CA GLU A 59 -11.89 18.49 -11.51
C GLU A 59 -10.73 17.73 -12.14
N THR A 60 -10.70 16.41 -11.96
CA THR A 60 -9.71 15.54 -12.63
C THR A 60 -9.83 15.61 -14.15
N LEU A 61 -11.05 15.63 -14.70
CA LEU A 61 -11.25 15.78 -16.14
C LEU A 61 -10.79 17.14 -16.66
N LYS A 62 -11.03 18.24 -15.92
CA LYS A 62 -10.50 19.57 -16.26
C LYS A 62 -8.98 19.60 -16.25
N TRP A 63 -8.35 18.88 -15.33
CA TRP A 63 -6.89 18.73 -15.31
C TRP A 63 -6.39 17.99 -16.55
N VAL A 64 -7.04 16.89 -16.95
CA VAL A 64 -6.69 16.16 -18.19
C VAL A 64 -6.84 17.06 -19.42
N GLU A 65 -7.93 17.83 -19.53
CA GLU A 65 -8.14 18.78 -20.62
C GLU A 65 -7.04 19.86 -20.69
N LYS A 66 -6.60 20.36 -19.52
CA LYS A 66 -5.53 21.35 -19.44
C LYS A 66 -4.16 20.78 -19.83
N GLU A 67 -3.89 19.54 -19.38
CA GLU A 67 -2.61 18.88 -19.67
C GLU A 67 -2.51 18.41 -21.12
N ASP A 68 -3.63 18.11 -21.76
CA ASP A 68 -3.75 17.64 -23.16
C ASP A 68 -2.74 16.53 -23.49
N PRO A 69 -2.76 15.38 -22.78
CA PRO A 69 -1.77 14.34 -22.96
C PRO A 69 -2.06 13.46 -24.18
N ASP A 70 -0.99 12.95 -24.83
CA ASP A 70 -1.10 11.89 -25.84
C ASP A 70 -1.43 10.54 -25.20
N ILE A 71 -0.91 10.31 -23.97
CA ILE A 71 -1.07 9.06 -23.23
C ILE A 71 -1.49 9.37 -21.81
N LEU A 72 -2.56 8.69 -21.34
CA LEU A 72 -3.08 8.81 -19.99
C LEU A 72 -2.94 7.49 -19.23
N GLY A 73 -2.01 7.47 -18.28
CA GLY A 73 -1.72 6.30 -17.45
C GLY A 73 -2.43 6.33 -16.10
N PHE A 74 -2.96 5.19 -15.66
CA PHE A 74 -3.61 5.04 -14.36
C PHE A 74 -2.93 3.98 -13.50
N SER A 75 -2.66 4.31 -12.24
CA SER A 75 -2.33 3.33 -11.21
C SER A 75 -3.62 2.75 -10.63
N THR A 76 -3.84 1.44 -10.81
CA THR A 76 -5.09 0.80 -10.43
C THR A 76 -4.90 -0.27 -9.36
N LEU A 77 -5.53 -0.06 -8.23
CA LEU A 77 -5.78 -1.06 -7.20
C LEU A 77 -7.22 -1.58 -7.32
N ALA A 78 -7.56 -2.65 -6.63
CA ALA A 78 -8.94 -3.15 -6.59
C ALA A 78 -9.91 -2.07 -6.09
N SER A 79 -9.47 -1.23 -5.15
CA SER A 79 -10.25 -0.13 -4.59
C SER A 79 -10.39 1.10 -5.49
N SER A 80 -9.60 1.25 -6.55
CA SER A 80 -9.63 2.45 -7.42
C SER A 80 -9.86 2.13 -8.90
N GLY A 81 -9.95 0.86 -9.27
CA GLY A 81 -10.06 0.44 -10.66
C GLY A 81 -11.33 0.96 -11.36
N ARG A 82 -12.46 1.02 -10.65
CA ARG A 82 -13.73 1.55 -11.17
C ARG A 82 -13.65 3.07 -11.40
N THR A 83 -13.07 3.81 -10.46
CA THR A 83 -12.85 5.26 -10.61
C THR A 83 -11.97 5.55 -11.82
N ALA A 84 -10.86 4.83 -11.96
CA ALA A 84 -9.97 4.95 -13.13
C ALA A 84 -10.72 4.66 -14.44
N ALA A 85 -11.53 3.61 -14.48
CA ALA A 85 -12.32 3.26 -15.67
C ALA A 85 -13.37 4.32 -16.02
N LEU A 86 -14.02 4.92 -15.01
CA LEU A 86 -14.99 5.99 -15.23
C LEU A 86 -14.31 7.26 -15.77
N ILE A 87 -13.18 7.65 -15.22
CA ILE A 87 -12.37 8.79 -15.72
C ILE A 87 -11.94 8.50 -17.15
N SER A 88 -11.37 7.32 -17.42
CA SER A 88 -10.96 6.89 -18.75
C SER A 88 -12.10 6.95 -19.77
N HIS A 89 -13.31 6.49 -19.39
CA HIS A 89 -14.50 6.54 -20.24
C HIS A 89 -14.87 7.99 -20.61
N LYS A 90 -14.97 8.86 -19.61
CA LYS A 90 -15.31 10.28 -19.82
C LYS A 90 -14.27 11.04 -20.64
N VAL A 91 -12.99 10.66 -20.51
CA VAL A 91 -11.91 11.21 -21.34
C VAL A 91 -12.06 10.78 -22.79
N LYS A 92 -12.30 9.48 -23.03
CA LYS A 92 -12.50 8.95 -24.39
C LYS A 92 -13.75 9.49 -25.09
N GLU A 93 -14.81 9.83 -24.36
CA GLU A 93 -16.00 10.50 -24.93
C GLU A 93 -15.66 11.89 -25.52
N LYS A 94 -14.72 12.61 -24.91
CA LYS A 94 -14.30 13.95 -25.37
C LYS A 94 -13.15 13.92 -26.37
N ASN A 95 -12.18 13.07 -26.12
CA ASN A 95 -10.99 12.90 -26.95
C ASN A 95 -10.67 11.41 -27.12
N PRO A 96 -11.19 10.76 -28.18
CA PRO A 96 -10.95 9.34 -28.45
C PRO A 96 -9.50 9.00 -28.80
N ASP A 97 -8.69 9.98 -29.21
CA ASP A 97 -7.32 9.78 -29.66
C ASP A 97 -6.31 9.60 -28.49
N ILE A 98 -6.65 10.03 -27.28
CA ILE A 98 -5.80 9.80 -26.09
C ILE A 98 -5.67 8.30 -25.84
N THR A 99 -4.44 7.80 -25.84
CA THR A 99 -4.18 6.39 -25.48
C THR A 99 -4.27 6.21 -23.97
N THR A 100 -5.14 5.33 -23.51
CA THR A 100 -5.33 5.05 -22.07
C THR A 100 -4.62 3.77 -21.63
N VAL A 101 -3.85 3.87 -20.55
CA VAL A 101 -2.97 2.80 -20.06
C VAL A 101 -3.25 2.53 -18.58
N PHE A 102 -3.59 1.28 -18.22
CA PHE A 102 -3.76 0.87 -16.83
C PHE A 102 -2.58 0.01 -16.38
N GLY A 103 -2.15 0.21 -15.13
CA GLY A 103 -1.09 -0.57 -14.49
C GLY A 103 -1.37 -0.83 -13.02
N ASN A 104 -0.38 -1.38 -12.31
CA ASN A 104 -0.44 -1.79 -10.91
C ASN A 104 -1.15 -3.15 -10.69
N HIS A 105 -1.39 -3.54 -9.43
CA HIS A 105 -1.84 -4.88 -9.03
C HIS A 105 -3.13 -5.33 -9.73
N TYR A 106 -4.15 -4.48 -9.73
CA TYR A 106 -5.45 -4.80 -10.32
C TYR A 106 -5.34 -5.09 -11.82
N ALA A 107 -4.67 -4.21 -12.55
CA ALA A 107 -4.43 -4.37 -13.98
C ALA A 107 -3.55 -5.59 -14.29
N THR A 108 -2.52 -5.83 -13.46
CA THR A 108 -1.60 -6.97 -13.63
C THR A 108 -2.31 -8.32 -13.53
N PHE A 109 -3.23 -8.48 -12.57
CA PHE A 109 -3.86 -9.77 -12.30
C PHE A 109 -5.20 -10.01 -13.03
N SER A 110 -5.74 -8.98 -13.69
CA SER A 110 -7.02 -9.09 -14.38
C SER A 110 -7.03 -8.40 -15.75
N PRO A 111 -5.97 -8.52 -16.57
CA PRO A 111 -5.80 -7.68 -17.76
C PRO A 111 -6.91 -7.92 -18.80
N GLU A 112 -7.22 -9.16 -19.14
CA GLU A 112 -8.25 -9.47 -20.13
C GLU A 112 -9.64 -9.06 -19.66
N ARG A 113 -9.97 -9.28 -18.38
CA ARG A 113 -11.27 -8.90 -17.81
C ARG A 113 -11.48 -7.38 -17.90
N ILE A 114 -10.44 -6.59 -17.53
CA ILE A 114 -10.47 -5.13 -17.64
C ILE A 114 -10.71 -4.70 -19.09
N LEU A 115 -9.91 -5.21 -20.02
CA LEU A 115 -10.07 -4.88 -21.44
C LEU A 115 -11.42 -5.33 -22.00
N ARG A 116 -11.98 -6.48 -21.62
CA ARG A 116 -13.31 -6.92 -22.05
C ARG A 116 -14.41 -6.01 -21.50
N LYS A 117 -14.31 -5.61 -20.24
CA LYS A 117 -15.34 -4.82 -19.56
C LYS A 117 -15.31 -3.34 -19.95
N TYR A 118 -14.13 -2.75 -20.06
CA TYR A 118 -13.97 -1.31 -20.27
C TYR A 118 -13.38 -1.00 -21.65
N SER A 119 -14.25 -0.64 -22.60
CA SER A 119 -13.83 -0.28 -23.98
C SER A 119 -12.92 0.95 -24.01
N SER A 120 -12.97 1.79 -22.98
CA SER A 120 -12.14 2.99 -22.84
C SER A 120 -10.71 2.70 -22.42
N VAL A 121 -10.34 1.44 -22.12
CA VAL A 121 -8.96 1.04 -21.75
C VAL A 121 -8.30 0.44 -22.98
N ASP A 122 -7.22 1.03 -23.45
CA ASP A 122 -6.50 0.58 -24.65
C ASP A 122 -5.41 -0.44 -24.33
N ILE A 123 -4.64 -0.18 -23.26
CA ILE A 123 -3.43 -0.94 -22.92
C ILE A 123 -3.39 -1.23 -21.43
N ILE A 124 -2.96 -2.43 -21.08
CA ILE A 124 -2.60 -2.83 -19.71
C ILE A 124 -1.11 -3.08 -19.63
N VAL A 125 -0.43 -2.47 -18.66
CA VAL A 125 0.95 -2.76 -18.30
C VAL A 125 0.95 -3.70 -17.09
N ARG A 126 1.61 -4.86 -17.24
CA ARG A 126 1.69 -5.90 -16.20
C ARG A 126 3.03 -5.89 -15.48
N GLY A 127 3.01 -6.18 -14.18
CA GLY A 127 4.21 -6.29 -13.36
C GLY A 127 4.93 -4.95 -13.15
N GLU A 128 6.26 -4.96 -13.22
CA GLU A 128 7.08 -3.77 -13.10
C GLU A 128 7.05 -2.95 -14.39
N GLY A 129 6.61 -1.71 -14.29
CA GLY A 129 6.28 -0.87 -15.44
C GLY A 129 7.43 -0.06 -16.02
N GLU A 130 8.54 0.16 -15.30
CA GLU A 130 9.56 1.15 -15.65
C GLU A 130 10.17 0.92 -17.04
N ARG A 131 10.54 -0.31 -17.35
CA ARG A 131 11.06 -0.66 -18.69
C ARG A 131 9.98 -0.66 -19.76
N THR A 132 8.78 -1.12 -19.38
CA THR A 132 7.64 -1.26 -20.28
C THR A 132 7.12 0.10 -20.73
N VAL A 133 6.95 1.08 -19.83
CA VAL A 133 6.43 2.42 -20.20
C VAL A 133 7.40 3.17 -21.12
N VAL A 134 8.72 3.02 -20.93
CA VAL A 134 9.71 3.61 -21.84
C VAL A 134 9.57 3.00 -23.23
N LYS A 135 9.48 1.67 -23.34
CA LYS A 135 9.31 1.01 -24.63
C LYS A 135 7.95 1.28 -25.26
N LEU A 136 6.92 1.44 -24.46
CA LEU A 136 5.58 1.83 -24.91
C LEU A 136 5.62 3.26 -25.52
N ALA A 137 6.20 4.20 -24.80
CA ALA A 137 6.36 5.58 -25.26
C ALA A 137 7.15 5.65 -26.59
N GLU A 138 8.29 4.94 -26.68
CA GLU A 138 9.08 4.82 -27.92
C GLU A 138 8.25 4.22 -29.08
N SER A 139 7.47 3.16 -28.79
CA SER A 139 6.65 2.45 -29.77
C SER A 139 5.56 3.36 -30.35
N LEU A 140 4.81 4.04 -29.48
CA LEU A 140 3.73 4.94 -29.88
C LEU A 140 4.28 6.16 -30.64
N LYS A 141 5.40 6.74 -30.18
CA LYS A 141 6.04 7.89 -30.85
C LYS A 141 6.52 7.55 -32.27
N ASN A 142 7.05 6.34 -32.46
CA ASN A 142 7.68 5.93 -33.73
C ASN A 142 6.72 5.09 -34.62
N GLY A 143 5.48 4.86 -34.22
CA GLY A 143 4.54 4.00 -34.95
C GLY A 143 4.96 2.52 -35.02
N THR A 144 5.80 2.06 -34.09
CA THR A 144 6.23 0.64 -34.06
C THR A 144 5.12 -0.25 -33.46
N PRO A 145 4.95 -1.49 -33.98
CA PRO A 145 3.88 -2.38 -33.49
C PRO A 145 3.99 -2.68 -32.00
N LEU A 146 2.90 -2.54 -31.25
CA LEU A 146 2.80 -2.82 -29.80
C LEU A 146 3.18 -4.25 -29.42
N LYS A 147 3.03 -5.21 -30.33
CA LYS A 147 3.48 -6.59 -30.13
C LYS A 147 4.99 -6.75 -29.85
N LYS A 148 5.79 -5.72 -30.07
CA LYS A 148 7.23 -5.67 -29.72
C LYS A 148 7.48 -5.17 -28.31
N VAL A 149 6.47 -4.60 -27.63
CA VAL A 149 6.56 -4.13 -26.24
C VAL A 149 6.22 -5.28 -25.31
N ARG A 150 7.14 -5.67 -24.45
CA ARG A 150 6.91 -6.75 -23.47
C ARG A 150 6.07 -6.27 -22.28
N GLY A 151 5.34 -7.19 -21.65
CA GLY A 151 4.60 -6.93 -20.42
C GLY A 151 3.28 -6.21 -20.62
N ILE A 152 2.67 -6.26 -21.81
CA ILE A 152 1.39 -5.60 -22.06
C ILE A 152 0.29 -6.55 -22.52
N HIS A 153 -0.96 -6.17 -22.25
CA HIS A 153 -2.14 -6.56 -23.00
C HIS A 153 -2.71 -5.33 -23.71
N PHE A 154 -3.22 -5.49 -24.91
CA PHE A 154 -3.71 -4.37 -25.69
C PHE A 154 -4.78 -4.81 -26.70
N ARG A 155 -5.55 -3.84 -27.22
CA ARG A 155 -6.50 -4.09 -28.31
C ARG A 155 -5.78 -4.10 -29.65
N ASN A 156 -6.01 -5.15 -30.41
CA ASN A 156 -5.47 -5.30 -31.76
C ASN A 156 -6.57 -5.83 -32.68
N ASP A 157 -7.04 -5.00 -33.61
CA ASP A 157 -8.07 -5.34 -34.61
C ASP A 157 -9.33 -5.98 -34.01
N GLY A 158 -9.81 -5.45 -32.88
CA GLY A 158 -11.01 -5.94 -32.16
C GLY A 158 -10.76 -7.08 -31.20
N GLU A 159 -9.60 -7.70 -31.23
CA GLU A 159 -9.18 -8.76 -30.32
C GLU A 159 -8.27 -8.25 -29.20
N ILE A 160 -8.13 -9.02 -28.12
CA ILE A 160 -7.17 -8.72 -27.05
C ILE A 160 -5.91 -9.53 -27.30
N ALA A 161 -4.81 -8.86 -27.49
CA ALA A 161 -3.49 -9.44 -27.64
C ALA A 161 -2.66 -9.30 -26.37
N ALA A 162 -1.83 -10.29 -26.09
CA ALA A 162 -0.88 -10.30 -24.98
C ALA A 162 0.55 -10.45 -25.49
N THR A 163 1.48 -9.77 -24.84
CA THR A 163 2.91 -9.96 -25.10
C THR A 163 3.58 -10.72 -23.96
N PRO A 164 4.76 -11.35 -24.20
CA PRO A 164 5.51 -12.01 -23.15
C PRO A 164 5.79 -11.06 -21.96
N ASP A 165 5.85 -11.59 -20.76
CA ASP A 165 6.13 -10.81 -19.55
C ASP A 165 7.46 -10.08 -19.64
N GLN A 166 7.49 -8.86 -19.07
CA GLN A 166 8.73 -8.13 -18.88
C GLN A 166 9.50 -8.78 -17.71
N PRO A 167 10.78 -9.15 -17.91
CA PRO A 167 11.60 -9.63 -16.80
C PRO A 167 11.72 -8.60 -15.67
N LEU A 168 11.73 -9.09 -14.44
CA LEU A 168 11.91 -8.23 -13.26
C LEU A 168 13.23 -7.44 -13.36
N ILE A 169 13.25 -6.27 -12.74
CA ILE A 169 14.46 -5.46 -12.59
C ILE A 169 15.29 -6.07 -11.47
N GLU A 170 16.37 -6.77 -11.82
CA GLU A 170 17.22 -7.46 -10.84
C GLU A 170 17.99 -6.48 -9.96
N ASN A 171 18.63 -5.49 -10.57
CA ASN A 171 19.38 -4.44 -9.86
C ASN A 171 18.49 -3.19 -9.68
N LEU A 172 17.90 -3.04 -8.50
CA LEU A 172 17.05 -1.88 -8.19
C LEU A 172 17.85 -0.58 -8.02
N ASP A 173 19.16 -0.64 -7.78
CA ASP A 173 20.02 0.55 -7.71
C ASP A 173 20.19 1.23 -9.09
N SER A 174 19.81 0.55 -10.17
CA SER A 174 19.81 1.12 -11.52
C SER A 174 18.61 2.02 -11.82
N LEU A 175 17.62 2.05 -10.93
CA LEU A 175 16.49 2.95 -11.08
C LEU A 175 16.81 4.34 -10.52
N PRO A 176 16.35 5.41 -11.17
CA PRO A 176 16.46 6.75 -10.59
C PRO A 176 15.62 6.84 -9.30
N PHE A 177 15.98 7.76 -8.42
CA PHE A 177 15.12 8.08 -7.29
C PHE A 177 13.85 8.76 -7.79
N PRO A 178 12.67 8.40 -7.25
CA PRO A 178 11.41 8.98 -7.72
C PRO A 178 11.37 10.49 -7.43
N ASP A 179 11.12 11.29 -8.46
CA ASP A 179 11.01 12.75 -8.30
C ASP A 179 9.67 13.12 -7.64
N ARG A 180 9.75 13.49 -6.38
CA ARG A 180 8.57 13.84 -5.57
C ARG A 180 8.06 15.27 -5.87
N LYS A 181 8.83 16.07 -6.62
CA LYS A 181 8.42 17.43 -7.03
C LYS A 181 7.36 17.43 -8.12
N LEU A 182 7.15 16.26 -8.77
CA LEU A 182 6.06 16.07 -9.72
C LEU A 182 4.67 16.12 -9.08
N ILE A 183 4.59 16.09 -7.75
CA ILE A 183 3.34 16.17 -7.00
C ILE A 183 3.50 17.16 -5.85
N ASP A 184 2.63 18.18 -5.82
CA ASP A 184 2.56 19.16 -4.72
C ASP A 184 1.42 18.80 -3.77
N VAL A 185 1.69 17.86 -2.85
CA VAL A 185 0.74 17.36 -1.85
C VAL A 185 1.43 17.21 -0.50
N ASP A 186 0.81 17.77 0.53
CA ASP A 186 1.21 17.50 1.93
C ASP A 186 0.61 16.16 2.39
N TYR A 187 1.45 15.15 2.45
CA TYR A 187 1.04 13.80 2.86
C TYR A 187 1.00 13.64 4.37
N HIS A 188 0.05 12.84 4.82
CA HIS A 188 -0.14 12.50 6.23
C HIS A 188 -0.19 10.99 6.42
N CYS A 189 0.37 10.51 7.52
CA CYS A 189 0.26 9.10 7.89
C CYS A 189 -0.82 8.94 8.96
N LEU A 190 -2.01 8.49 8.56
CA LEU A 190 -3.10 8.25 9.48
C LEU A 190 -3.05 6.82 10.02
N MET A 191 -3.21 6.70 11.34
CA MET A 191 -3.26 5.43 12.04
C MET A 191 -4.30 5.51 13.15
N ALA A 192 -5.32 4.65 13.07
CA ALA A 192 -6.47 4.71 13.96
C ALA A 192 -7.08 6.14 14.09
N GLY A 193 -7.18 6.85 12.96
CA GLY A 193 -7.70 8.21 12.87
C GLY A 193 -6.75 9.33 13.29
N ALA A 194 -5.58 9.03 13.85
CA ALA A 194 -4.59 10.01 14.25
C ALA A 194 -3.46 10.18 13.23
N ASN A 195 -3.05 11.40 12.93
CA ASN A 195 -1.85 11.64 12.14
C ASN A 195 -0.60 11.35 12.99
N VAL A 196 0.06 10.23 12.67
CA VAL A 196 1.29 9.78 13.36
C VAL A 196 2.57 10.33 12.76
N ALA A 197 2.47 11.07 11.66
CA ALA A 197 3.60 11.76 11.00
C ALA A 197 3.31 13.25 10.83
N PRO A 198 3.34 14.06 11.93
CA PRO A 198 2.96 15.46 11.89
C PRO A 198 4.00 16.40 11.27
N LYS A 199 5.19 15.91 10.93
CA LYS A 199 6.25 16.69 10.25
C LYS A 199 6.20 16.39 8.75
N LYS A 200 6.97 17.12 7.92
CA LYS A 200 7.08 16.86 6.49
C LYS A 200 7.41 15.39 6.24
N PHE A 201 6.51 14.67 5.59
CA PHE A 201 6.45 13.21 5.52
C PHE A 201 6.46 12.70 4.08
N THR A 202 7.09 11.55 3.88
CA THR A 202 7.07 10.82 2.60
C THR A 202 7.23 9.31 2.81
N SER A 203 7.22 8.56 1.72
CA SER A 203 7.51 7.12 1.69
C SER A 203 8.77 6.80 0.88
N ILE A 204 9.37 5.65 1.15
CA ILE A 204 10.52 5.11 0.42
C ILE A 204 10.37 3.60 0.22
N VAL A 205 10.76 3.12 -0.96
CA VAL A 205 10.88 1.68 -1.27
C VAL A 205 12.35 1.33 -1.35
N THR A 206 12.80 0.41 -0.52
CA THR A 206 14.21 -0.01 -0.48
C THR A 206 14.42 -1.47 -0.87
N SER A 207 13.33 -2.23 -1.03
CA SER A 207 13.32 -3.57 -1.60
C SER A 207 11.96 -3.85 -2.23
N ARG A 208 11.92 -4.76 -3.19
CA ARG A 208 10.69 -5.22 -3.83
C ARG A 208 10.56 -6.73 -3.70
N GLY A 209 9.33 -7.17 -3.41
CA GLY A 209 8.96 -8.55 -3.31
C GLY A 209 9.22 -9.16 -1.93
N CYS A 210 8.82 -10.40 -1.80
CA CYS A 210 8.90 -11.17 -0.58
C CYS A 210 9.09 -12.65 -0.92
N VAL A 211 9.87 -13.39 -0.11
CA VAL A 211 10.16 -14.82 -0.32
C VAL A 211 9.07 -15.75 0.21
N TYR A 212 8.13 -15.21 0.97
CA TYR A 212 7.06 -15.97 1.58
C TYR A 212 5.87 -16.10 0.64
N SER A 213 5.04 -17.14 0.83
CA SER A 213 3.87 -17.43 -0.01
C SER A 213 2.58 -17.37 0.81
N CYS A 214 2.37 -16.27 1.55
CA CYS A 214 1.14 -16.07 2.31
C CYS A 214 -0.06 -16.02 1.37
N ARG A 215 -1.10 -16.84 1.62
CA ARG A 215 -2.23 -17.05 0.70
C ARG A 215 -3.07 -15.81 0.44
N PHE A 216 -3.12 -14.89 1.41
CA PHE A 216 -3.87 -13.64 1.32
C PHE A 216 -3.11 -12.51 0.61
N CYS A 217 -1.81 -12.70 0.30
CA CYS A 217 -0.94 -11.66 -0.23
C CYS A 217 -0.73 -11.82 -1.74
N SER A 218 -0.92 -10.75 -2.51
CA SER A 218 -0.66 -10.70 -3.95
C SER A 218 0.73 -10.14 -4.32
N CYS A 219 1.42 -9.46 -3.40
CA CYS A 219 2.72 -8.83 -3.68
C CYS A 219 3.78 -9.84 -4.15
N THR A 220 3.80 -11.04 -3.54
CA THR A 220 4.75 -12.09 -3.89
C THR A 220 4.56 -12.64 -5.30
N LYS A 221 3.32 -12.62 -5.81
CA LYS A 221 3.00 -13.10 -7.16
C LYS A 221 3.57 -12.19 -8.24
N ILE A 222 3.53 -10.86 -8.04
CA ILE A 222 4.19 -9.90 -8.95
C ILE A 222 5.70 -10.09 -8.95
N ALA A 223 6.28 -10.34 -7.78
CA ALA A 223 7.72 -10.52 -7.62
C ALA A 223 8.19 -11.96 -7.89
N HIS A 224 7.31 -12.89 -8.29
CA HIS A 224 7.63 -14.32 -8.49
C HIS A 224 8.34 -14.94 -7.30
N ASN A 225 7.94 -14.59 -6.06
CA ASN A 225 8.57 -14.96 -4.79
C ASN A 225 10.06 -14.58 -4.67
N ALA A 226 10.54 -13.63 -5.48
CA ALA A 226 11.88 -13.08 -5.38
C ALA A 226 11.89 -11.83 -4.51
N TRP A 227 12.87 -11.71 -3.63
CA TRP A 227 13.15 -10.49 -2.88
C TRP A 227 14.40 -9.83 -3.46
N ARG A 228 14.27 -8.59 -3.88
CA ARG A 228 15.34 -7.82 -4.52
C ARG A 228 15.54 -6.51 -3.75
N PRO A 229 16.64 -6.39 -2.98
CA PRO A 229 16.96 -5.17 -2.26
C PRO A 229 17.73 -4.19 -3.13
N ARG A 230 17.57 -2.92 -2.83
CA ARG A 230 18.56 -1.88 -3.14
C ARG A 230 19.74 -2.05 -2.17
N SER A 231 20.92 -1.64 -2.57
CA SER A 231 22.07 -1.60 -1.66
C SER A 231 21.80 -0.65 -0.48
N ALA A 232 22.49 -0.86 0.63
CA ALA A 232 22.44 0.08 1.76
C ALA A 232 22.93 1.46 1.35
N GLN A 233 23.98 1.54 0.52
CA GLN A 233 24.53 2.80 0.02
C GLN A 233 23.51 3.59 -0.83
N ASN A 234 22.88 2.95 -1.83
CA ASN A 234 21.85 3.59 -2.66
C ASN A 234 20.64 4.04 -1.83
N THR A 235 20.24 3.25 -0.82
CA THR A 235 19.19 3.64 0.12
C THR A 235 19.58 4.88 0.93
N LEU A 236 20.83 4.97 1.41
CA LEU A 236 21.32 6.12 2.17
C LEU A 236 21.40 7.38 1.32
N GLU A 237 21.77 7.26 0.05
CA GLU A 237 21.79 8.39 -0.90
C GLU A 237 20.40 9.00 -1.09
N GLU A 238 19.35 8.17 -1.25
CA GLU A 238 17.98 8.70 -1.30
C GLU A 238 17.54 9.31 0.04
N LEU A 239 17.89 8.71 1.17
CA LEU A 239 17.59 9.28 2.48
C LEU A 239 18.29 10.65 2.69
N GLN A 240 19.53 10.82 2.21
CA GLN A 240 20.26 12.10 2.24
C GLN A 240 19.55 13.15 1.37
N LEU A 241 19.11 12.75 0.17
CA LEU A 241 18.33 13.63 -0.72
C LEU A 241 17.05 14.09 -0.02
N LEU A 242 16.27 13.16 0.54
CA LEU A 242 15.05 13.46 1.27
C LEU A 242 15.29 14.37 2.47
N ALA A 243 16.36 14.13 3.24
CA ALA A 243 16.73 14.98 4.36
C ALA A 243 17.07 16.41 3.89
N SER A 244 17.78 16.55 2.77
CA SER A 244 18.12 17.87 2.17
C SER A 244 16.88 18.62 1.67
N GLU A 245 15.85 17.89 1.23
CA GLU A 245 14.55 18.44 0.84
C GLU A 245 13.63 18.76 2.05
N GLY A 246 14.12 18.54 3.26
CA GLY A 246 13.43 18.90 4.50
C GLY A 246 12.46 17.83 5.03
N TYR A 247 12.42 16.64 4.47
CA TYR A 247 11.65 15.54 5.04
C TYR A 247 12.23 15.12 6.39
N LYS A 248 11.36 14.98 7.38
CA LYS A 248 11.71 14.62 8.77
C LYS A 248 11.09 13.32 9.23
N GLN A 249 10.07 12.87 8.51
CA GLN A 249 9.38 11.62 8.80
C GLN A 249 9.18 10.84 7.51
N LEU A 250 9.29 9.51 7.58
CA LEU A 250 9.08 8.64 6.44
C LEU A 250 8.56 7.26 6.85
N ILE A 251 8.00 6.56 5.87
CA ILE A 251 7.68 5.13 5.99
C ILE A 251 8.44 4.33 4.94
N PHE A 252 9.07 3.24 5.38
CA PHE A 252 9.56 2.19 4.49
C PHE A 252 8.37 1.32 4.09
N VAL A 253 7.98 1.37 2.82
CA VAL A 253 6.84 0.62 2.25
C VAL A 253 7.29 -0.65 1.54
N ASP A 254 8.36 -1.24 2.01
CA ASP A 254 8.90 -2.50 1.51
C ASP A 254 7.96 -3.66 1.86
N ASP A 255 7.74 -4.61 0.95
CA ASP A 255 7.00 -5.85 1.24
C ASP A 255 7.60 -6.67 2.39
N SER A 256 8.90 -6.51 2.65
CA SER A 256 9.63 -7.17 3.74
C SER A 256 10.93 -6.44 4.09
N PHE A 257 10.84 -5.32 4.81
CA PHE A 257 12.01 -4.50 5.17
C PHE A 257 13.02 -5.27 6.03
N THR A 258 12.54 -6.07 7.00
CA THR A 258 13.36 -6.77 7.99
C THR A 258 13.96 -8.10 7.51
N LEU A 259 13.77 -8.48 6.25
CA LEU A 259 14.17 -9.80 5.73
C LEU A 259 15.68 -10.04 5.80
N ASN A 260 16.50 -9.00 5.62
CA ASN A 260 17.95 -9.09 5.76
C ASN A 260 18.43 -8.21 6.92
N PRO A 261 18.62 -8.78 8.13
CA PRO A 261 19.05 -8.02 9.31
C PRO A 261 20.39 -7.29 9.15
N ARG A 262 21.35 -7.84 8.39
CA ARG A 262 22.65 -7.21 8.16
C ARG A 262 22.49 -5.90 7.38
N ARG A 263 21.71 -5.93 6.29
CA ARG A 263 21.40 -4.75 5.49
C ARG A 263 20.66 -3.68 6.32
N VAL A 264 19.67 -4.08 7.12
CA VAL A 264 18.94 -3.15 8.00
C VAL A 264 19.90 -2.46 8.97
N VAL A 265 20.79 -3.21 9.62
CA VAL A 265 21.78 -2.65 10.55
C VAL A 265 22.75 -1.72 9.81
N GLU A 266 23.16 -2.04 8.59
CA GLU A 266 24.03 -1.20 7.76
C GLU A 266 23.35 0.15 7.44
N ILE A 267 22.10 0.14 7.00
CA ILE A 267 21.28 1.36 6.77
C ILE A 267 21.20 2.17 8.08
N CYS A 268 20.83 1.54 9.19
CA CYS A 268 20.70 2.22 10.49
C CYS A 268 22.01 2.87 10.95
N ARG A 269 23.15 2.21 10.75
CA ARG A 269 24.47 2.77 11.06
C ARG A 269 24.81 3.94 10.16
N GLY A 270 24.45 3.86 8.86
CA GLY A 270 24.60 4.95 7.90
C GLY A 270 23.79 6.18 8.30
N ILE A 271 22.50 6.02 8.61
CA ILE A 271 21.63 7.12 9.10
C ILE A 271 22.27 7.85 10.29
N ARG A 272 22.81 7.10 11.25
CA ARG A 272 23.47 7.67 12.43
C ARG A 272 24.81 8.34 12.11
N LYS A 273 25.63 7.71 11.27
CA LYS A 273 26.93 8.26 10.85
C LYS A 273 26.78 9.61 10.15
N GLU A 274 25.79 9.70 9.25
CA GLU A 274 25.47 10.91 8.51
C GLU A 274 24.59 11.90 9.34
N ARG A 275 24.29 11.59 10.60
CA ARG A 275 23.49 12.41 11.53
C ARG A 275 22.14 12.84 10.94
N MET A 276 21.50 11.94 10.16
CA MET A 276 20.18 12.21 9.61
C MET A 276 19.14 12.14 10.73
N GLU A 277 18.53 13.30 11.05
CA GLU A 277 17.48 13.40 12.06
C GLU A 277 16.12 13.04 11.44
N MET A 278 15.86 11.76 11.23
CA MET A 278 14.63 11.23 10.65
C MET A 278 13.92 10.30 11.63
N GLU A 279 12.59 10.45 11.71
CA GLU A 279 11.70 9.52 12.39
C GLU A 279 11.03 8.64 11.35
N TRP A 280 10.95 7.33 11.58
CA TRP A 280 10.45 6.45 10.55
C TRP A 280 9.60 5.29 11.05
N ILE A 281 8.84 4.73 10.12
CA ILE A 281 7.89 3.65 10.27
C ILE A 281 8.31 2.52 9.33
N CYS A 282 8.16 1.28 9.72
CA CYS A 282 8.29 0.14 8.81
C CYS A 282 7.43 -1.05 9.22
N GLU A 283 7.28 -1.97 8.29
CA GLU A 283 6.72 -3.30 8.53
C GLU A 283 7.82 -4.33 8.74
N GLY A 284 7.56 -5.29 9.61
CA GLY A 284 8.46 -6.39 9.90
C GLY A 284 7.71 -7.70 10.17
N ARG A 285 8.36 -8.81 9.83
CA ARG A 285 7.87 -10.13 10.22
C ARG A 285 8.38 -10.49 11.62
N VAL A 286 7.54 -11.18 12.37
CA VAL A 286 7.86 -11.57 13.76
C VAL A 286 9.04 -12.54 13.86
N ASP A 287 9.30 -13.33 12.82
CA ASP A 287 10.40 -14.30 12.75
C ASP A 287 11.74 -13.71 12.28
N ASN A 288 11.76 -12.43 11.85
CA ASN A 288 12.93 -11.74 11.30
C ASN A 288 13.41 -10.55 12.16
N CYS A 289 13.07 -10.51 13.44
CA CYS A 289 13.38 -9.39 14.33
C CYS A 289 14.20 -9.81 15.56
N SER A 290 15.52 -9.61 15.52
CA SER A 290 16.38 -9.78 16.70
C SER A 290 16.40 -8.51 17.57
N TYR A 291 16.76 -8.67 18.86
CA TYR A 291 16.90 -7.55 19.79
C TYR A 291 17.95 -6.54 19.30
N GLU A 292 19.09 -7.05 18.83
CA GLU A 292 20.22 -6.24 18.35
C GLU A 292 19.82 -5.37 17.15
N MET A 293 19.16 -5.98 16.15
CA MET A 293 18.65 -5.25 14.98
C MET A 293 17.65 -4.17 15.40
N LEU A 294 16.66 -4.52 16.22
CA LEU A 294 15.64 -3.58 16.68
C LEU A 294 16.24 -2.43 17.49
N ARG A 295 17.28 -2.69 18.29
CA ARG A 295 18.03 -1.64 19.01
C ARG A 295 18.72 -0.67 18.05
N GLU A 296 19.36 -1.17 16.99
CA GLU A 296 19.98 -0.30 15.98
C GLU A 296 18.91 0.51 15.22
N MET A 297 17.77 -0.11 14.89
CA MET A 297 16.64 0.58 14.26
C MET A 297 16.11 1.73 15.15
N VAL A 298 15.90 1.48 16.43
CA VAL A 298 15.46 2.52 17.39
C VAL A 298 16.46 3.66 17.49
N LYS A 299 17.77 3.36 17.58
CA LYS A 299 18.82 4.38 17.60
C LYS A 299 18.89 5.20 16.32
N ALA A 300 18.45 4.62 15.19
CA ALA A 300 18.41 5.28 13.89
C ALA A 300 17.09 6.02 13.61
N GLY A 301 16.16 6.06 14.59
CA GLY A 301 14.94 6.86 14.48
C GLY A 301 13.64 6.08 14.26
N LEU A 302 13.66 4.74 14.33
CA LEU A 302 12.43 3.94 14.28
C LEU A 302 11.47 4.37 15.39
N LYS A 303 10.23 4.73 15.01
CA LYS A 303 9.15 5.11 15.92
C LYS A 303 8.04 4.08 15.96
N ILE A 304 7.61 3.61 14.80
CA ILE A 304 6.51 2.67 14.68
C ILE A 304 6.97 1.42 13.93
N LEU A 305 6.68 0.27 14.52
CA LEU A 305 6.91 -1.03 13.89
C LEU A 305 5.61 -1.79 13.79
N TYR A 306 5.24 -2.14 12.56
CA TYR A 306 4.13 -3.04 12.26
C TYR A 306 4.59 -4.49 12.27
N PHE A 307 3.82 -5.34 12.92
CA PHE A 307 3.98 -6.78 12.83
C PHE A 307 2.73 -7.42 12.21
N GLY A 308 2.90 -8.13 11.10
CA GLY A 308 1.88 -9.04 10.58
C GLY A 308 1.84 -10.31 11.42
N ILE A 309 0.92 -10.37 12.38
CA ILE A 309 0.71 -11.50 13.30
C ILE A 309 -0.35 -12.44 12.75
N GLU A 310 -1.36 -11.89 12.14
CA GLU A 310 -2.54 -12.43 11.49
C GLU A 310 -3.49 -13.18 12.43
N SER A 311 -3.03 -14.19 13.19
CA SER A 311 -3.89 -14.93 14.12
C SER A 311 -3.13 -15.44 15.33
N ALA A 312 -3.85 -15.70 16.42
CA ALA A 312 -3.34 -16.42 17.58
C ALA A 312 -3.61 -17.93 17.53
N ASN A 313 -4.19 -18.43 16.44
CA ASN A 313 -4.53 -19.83 16.26
C ASN A 313 -3.62 -20.44 15.19
N GLN A 314 -2.91 -21.54 15.52
CA GLN A 314 -1.97 -22.16 14.58
C GLN A 314 -2.71 -22.65 13.33
N ARG A 315 -3.89 -23.26 13.45
CA ARG A 315 -4.70 -23.72 12.31
C ARG A 315 -4.97 -22.59 11.31
N ILE A 316 -5.25 -21.39 11.78
CA ILE A 316 -5.52 -20.21 10.93
C ILE A 316 -4.22 -19.70 10.29
N LEU A 317 -3.11 -19.68 11.04
CA LEU A 317 -1.80 -19.36 10.49
C LEU A 317 -1.36 -20.34 9.41
N ASP A 318 -1.63 -21.62 9.61
CA ASP A 318 -1.35 -22.68 8.62
C ASP A 318 -2.21 -22.51 7.37
N TYR A 319 -3.51 -22.19 7.52
CA TYR A 319 -4.37 -21.83 6.38
C TYR A 319 -3.81 -20.63 5.61
N TYR A 320 -3.33 -19.61 6.30
CA TYR A 320 -2.71 -18.44 5.67
C TYR A 320 -1.32 -18.72 5.07
N ASN A 321 -0.75 -19.88 5.31
CA ASN A 321 0.65 -20.21 4.97
C ASN A 321 1.64 -19.15 5.51
N LYS A 322 1.36 -18.66 6.75
CA LYS A 322 2.16 -17.58 7.35
C LYS A 322 3.51 -18.05 7.87
N THR A 323 3.69 -19.35 8.11
CA THR A 323 4.95 -20.00 8.58
C THR A 323 5.52 -19.43 9.89
N ILE A 324 4.67 -18.95 10.78
CA ILE A 324 5.02 -18.49 12.12
C ILE A 324 4.14 -19.18 13.16
N THR A 325 4.50 -19.05 14.43
CA THR A 325 3.68 -19.50 15.56
C THR A 325 3.22 -18.32 16.41
N PRO A 326 2.11 -18.45 17.15
CA PRO A 326 1.68 -17.42 18.10
C PRO A 326 2.75 -17.10 19.16
N LYS A 327 3.57 -18.08 19.52
CA LYS A 327 4.66 -17.89 20.48
C LYS A 327 5.80 -17.02 19.92
N GLN A 328 6.13 -17.21 18.65
CA GLN A 328 7.10 -16.32 17.97
C GLN A 328 6.57 -14.89 17.91
N ALA A 329 5.28 -14.71 17.59
CA ALA A 329 4.65 -13.38 17.57
C ALA A 329 4.71 -12.70 18.94
N GLU A 330 4.37 -13.41 20.03
CA GLU A 330 4.49 -12.88 21.40
C GLU A 330 5.93 -12.48 21.72
N THR A 331 6.89 -13.33 21.38
CA THR A 331 8.31 -13.09 21.64
C THR A 331 8.81 -11.86 20.89
N ALA A 332 8.48 -11.72 19.60
CA ALA A 332 8.86 -10.57 18.78
C ALA A 332 8.32 -9.25 19.33
N VAL A 333 7.03 -9.20 19.69
CA VAL A 333 6.41 -8.01 20.28
C VAL A 333 7.08 -7.61 21.60
N ARG A 334 7.36 -8.58 22.48
CA ARG A 334 8.07 -8.32 23.73
C ARG A 334 9.51 -7.86 23.50
N THR A 335 10.19 -8.43 22.51
CA THR A 335 11.57 -8.06 22.12
C THR A 335 11.60 -6.63 21.57
N ALA A 336 10.66 -6.26 20.69
CA ALA A 336 10.52 -4.90 20.17
C ALA A 336 10.28 -3.89 21.29
N LYS A 337 9.44 -4.25 22.26
CA LYS A 337 9.19 -3.41 23.44
C LYS A 337 10.44 -3.23 24.29
N LYS A 338 11.18 -4.30 24.55
CA LYS A 338 12.46 -4.26 25.28
C LYS A 338 13.52 -3.45 24.52
N ALA A 339 13.53 -3.51 23.18
CA ALA A 339 14.43 -2.74 22.33
C ALA A 339 14.13 -1.24 22.35
N GLY A 340 12.96 -0.82 22.82
CA GLY A 340 12.57 0.58 22.96
C GLY A 340 11.78 1.14 21.77
N VAL A 341 11.14 0.28 20.97
CA VAL A 341 10.20 0.75 19.91
C VAL A 341 9.07 1.55 20.57
N ASP A 342 8.85 2.75 20.09
CA ASP A 342 7.84 3.67 20.65
C ASP A 342 6.42 3.12 20.52
N VAL A 343 6.01 2.79 19.30
CA VAL A 343 4.68 2.27 18.99
C VAL A 343 4.80 0.93 18.25
N ILE A 344 4.13 -0.08 18.78
CA ILE A 344 4.04 -1.41 18.14
C ILE A 344 2.61 -1.60 17.66
N VAL A 345 2.45 -1.79 16.36
CA VAL A 345 1.18 -2.15 15.72
C VAL A 345 1.18 -3.66 15.48
N GLY A 346 0.11 -4.33 15.89
CA GLY A 346 -0.10 -5.73 15.59
C GLY A 346 -1.26 -5.86 14.60
N SER A 347 -0.97 -6.32 13.39
CA SER A 347 -1.99 -6.59 12.37
C SER A 347 -2.50 -8.02 12.49
N PHE A 348 -3.83 -8.16 12.46
CA PHE A 348 -4.55 -9.43 12.55
C PHE A 348 -5.55 -9.52 11.41
N ILE A 349 -5.75 -10.74 10.92
CA ILE A 349 -6.76 -11.05 9.91
C ILE A 349 -7.73 -12.06 10.53
N VAL A 350 -9.01 -11.73 10.49
CA VAL A 350 -10.10 -12.60 10.93
C VAL A 350 -11.02 -12.92 9.75
N GLY A 351 -11.77 -14.00 9.83
CA GLY A 351 -12.69 -14.38 8.77
C GLY A 351 -12.10 -15.39 7.78
N ALA A 352 -11.12 -16.19 8.19
CA ALA A 352 -10.69 -17.36 7.43
C ALA A 352 -11.85 -18.36 7.25
N PRO A 353 -11.84 -19.17 6.17
CA PRO A 353 -12.81 -20.24 6.01
C PRO A 353 -12.90 -21.13 7.27
N ASP A 354 -14.13 -21.38 7.71
CA ASP A 354 -14.44 -22.18 8.91
C ASP A 354 -13.80 -21.67 10.22
N GLU A 355 -13.32 -20.43 10.26
CA GLU A 355 -12.86 -19.81 11.49
C GLU A 355 -14.02 -19.64 12.47
N THR A 356 -13.86 -20.19 13.67
CA THR A 356 -14.89 -20.19 14.70
C THR A 356 -14.87 -18.90 15.53
N ARG A 357 -15.99 -18.61 16.20
CA ARG A 357 -16.07 -17.49 17.14
C ARG A 357 -14.97 -17.56 18.22
N ASP A 358 -14.71 -18.77 18.75
CA ASP A 358 -13.70 -18.96 19.79
C ASP A 358 -12.29 -18.66 19.29
N GLU A 359 -11.98 -19.00 18.05
CA GLU A 359 -10.70 -18.67 17.42
C GLU A 359 -10.54 -17.17 17.21
N ILE A 360 -11.59 -16.47 16.76
CA ILE A 360 -11.60 -15.00 16.65
C ILE A 360 -11.37 -14.38 18.04
N GLN A 361 -12.09 -14.84 19.07
CA GLN A 361 -11.95 -14.34 20.43
C GLN A 361 -10.56 -14.63 21.01
N ASN A 362 -9.96 -15.79 20.71
CA ASN A 362 -8.58 -16.10 21.12
C ASN A 362 -7.58 -15.11 20.50
N THR A 363 -7.75 -14.75 19.23
CA THR A 363 -6.92 -13.74 18.55
C THR A 363 -7.07 -12.36 19.20
N ILE A 364 -8.29 -11.95 19.55
CA ILE A 364 -8.54 -10.69 20.26
C ILE A 364 -7.91 -10.70 21.66
N GLN A 365 -8.05 -11.81 22.41
CA GLN A 365 -7.44 -11.95 23.73
C GLN A 365 -5.91 -11.93 23.66
N PHE A 366 -5.32 -12.55 22.64
CA PHE A 366 -3.89 -12.49 22.39
C PHE A 366 -3.43 -11.04 22.21
N ALA A 367 -4.10 -10.25 21.35
CA ALA A 367 -3.78 -8.84 21.16
C ALA A 367 -3.85 -8.01 22.46
N ARG A 368 -4.75 -8.40 23.38
CA ARG A 368 -4.88 -7.74 24.70
C ARG A 368 -3.81 -8.15 25.71
N ARG A 369 -3.28 -9.38 25.59
CA ARG A 369 -2.27 -9.95 26.52
C ARG A 369 -0.86 -9.49 26.20
N VAL A 370 -0.51 -9.33 24.91
CA VAL A 370 0.81 -8.89 24.47
C VAL A 370 0.91 -7.37 24.48
N PRO A 371 2.12 -6.78 24.64
CA PRO A 371 2.29 -5.33 24.75
C PRO A 371 2.21 -4.59 23.40
N ILE A 372 1.19 -4.88 22.60
CA ILE A 372 0.82 -4.16 21.39
C ILE A 372 0.20 -2.81 21.79
N ASP A 373 0.63 -1.74 21.13
CA ASP A 373 0.09 -0.40 21.36
C ASP A 373 -1.19 -0.20 20.54
N ILE A 374 -1.20 -0.61 19.27
CA ILE A 374 -2.36 -0.49 18.38
C ILE A 374 -2.64 -1.86 17.75
N PRO A 375 -3.71 -2.56 18.14
CA PRO A 375 -4.17 -3.74 17.41
C PRO A 375 -4.99 -3.29 16.19
N GLN A 376 -4.64 -3.79 15.02
CA GLN A 376 -5.41 -3.59 13.81
C GLN A 376 -6.04 -4.93 13.40
N PHE A 377 -7.36 -5.01 13.39
CA PHE A 377 -8.09 -6.17 12.96
C PHE A 377 -8.67 -5.93 11.58
N ASN A 378 -8.31 -6.78 10.63
CA ASN A 378 -8.79 -6.75 9.26
C ASN A 378 -9.65 -7.99 9.02
N ILE A 379 -10.68 -7.87 8.19
CA ILE A 379 -11.45 -9.02 7.72
C ILE A 379 -10.75 -9.57 6.47
N LEU A 380 -10.62 -10.90 6.40
CA LEU A 380 -9.99 -11.55 5.26
C LEU A 380 -10.62 -11.10 3.96
N GLY A 381 -9.78 -10.69 3.03
CA GLY A 381 -10.19 -10.26 1.72
C GLY A 381 -9.63 -11.12 0.59
N ALA A 382 -10.48 -11.33 -0.41
CA ALA A 382 -10.07 -11.90 -1.67
C ALA A 382 -9.63 -10.76 -2.61
N HIS A 383 -8.35 -10.72 -2.95
CA HIS A 383 -7.80 -9.76 -3.90
C HIS A 383 -7.33 -10.46 -5.17
N PRO A 384 -7.51 -9.88 -6.36
CA PRO A 384 -6.95 -10.44 -7.58
C PRO A 384 -5.46 -10.75 -7.42
N GLY A 385 -5.06 -11.96 -7.82
CA GLY A 385 -3.68 -12.41 -7.75
C GLY A 385 -3.28 -13.14 -6.46
N ASN A 386 -4.09 -13.15 -5.40
CA ASN A 386 -3.81 -13.97 -4.23
C ASN A 386 -4.50 -15.37 -4.31
N ASP A 387 -4.02 -16.33 -3.52
CA ASP A 387 -4.55 -17.70 -3.56
C ASP A 387 -5.97 -17.78 -2.98
N VAL A 388 -6.34 -16.86 -2.09
CA VAL A 388 -7.70 -16.76 -1.51
C VAL A 388 -8.70 -16.34 -2.59
N TRP A 389 -8.34 -15.45 -3.50
CA TRP A 389 -9.17 -15.08 -4.65
C TRP A 389 -9.51 -16.29 -5.51
N ASN A 390 -8.48 -17.04 -5.90
CA ASN A 390 -8.65 -18.23 -6.75
C ASN A 390 -9.50 -19.31 -6.05
N GLU A 391 -9.29 -19.51 -4.75
CA GLU A 391 -10.09 -20.43 -3.94
C GLU A 391 -11.56 -20.01 -3.87
N PHE A 392 -11.81 -18.73 -3.62
CA PHE A 392 -13.18 -18.22 -3.45
C PHE A 392 -13.95 -18.20 -4.75
N GLU A 393 -13.28 -17.86 -5.87
CA GLU A 393 -13.86 -17.96 -7.21
C GLU A 393 -14.23 -19.41 -7.54
N ALA A 394 -13.31 -20.38 -7.32
CA ALA A 394 -13.53 -21.79 -7.60
C ALA A 394 -14.65 -22.41 -6.74
N LYS A 395 -14.82 -21.94 -5.50
CA LYS A 395 -15.87 -22.41 -4.57
C LYS A 395 -17.20 -21.65 -4.71
N GLY A 396 -17.29 -20.69 -5.62
CA GLY A 396 -18.48 -19.85 -5.80
C GLY A 396 -18.77 -18.88 -4.66
N PHE A 397 -17.78 -18.62 -3.79
CA PHE A 397 -17.90 -17.60 -2.74
C PHE A 397 -17.70 -16.19 -3.27
N LEU A 398 -17.06 -16.04 -4.42
CA LEU A 398 -16.78 -14.77 -5.06
C LEU A 398 -17.53 -14.68 -6.38
N ASN A 399 -18.49 -13.75 -6.46
CA ASN A 399 -19.01 -13.30 -7.75
C ASN A 399 -18.11 -12.20 -8.30
N VAL A 400 -17.27 -12.55 -9.27
CA VAL A 400 -16.29 -11.64 -9.85
C VAL A 400 -16.96 -10.44 -10.52
N ASP A 401 -18.10 -10.63 -11.19
CA ASP A 401 -18.81 -9.54 -11.88
C ASP A 401 -19.39 -8.53 -10.89
N GLU A 402 -19.98 -9.03 -9.79
CA GLU A 402 -20.45 -8.15 -8.70
C GLU A 402 -19.29 -7.42 -8.03
N HIS A 403 -18.16 -8.09 -7.83
CA HIS A 403 -16.95 -7.48 -7.31
C HIS A 403 -16.49 -6.29 -8.17
N TRP A 404 -16.54 -6.43 -9.50
CA TRP A 404 -16.22 -5.37 -10.43
C TRP A 404 -17.19 -4.19 -10.36
N GLU A 405 -18.49 -4.46 -10.20
CA GLU A 405 -19.51 -3.42 -10.12
C GLU A 405 -19.40 -2.60 -8.82
N THR A 406 -19.19 -3.27 -7.71
CA THR A 406 -19.17 -2.59 -6.41
C THR A 406 -17.81 -1.96 -6.08
N GLY A 407 -16.72 -2.44 -6.70
CA GLY A 407 -15.36 -2.00 -6.41
C GLY A 407 -14.87 -2.28 -4.98
N ILE A 408 -15.75 -2.84 -4.14
CA ILE A 408 -15.49 -3.16 -2.75
C ILE A 408 -15.18 -4.65 -2.68
N GLY A 409 -13.91 -4.99 -2.91
CA GLY A 409 -13.54 -6.36 -3.13
C GLY A 409 -13.61 -7.27 -1.97
N VAL A 410 -13.64 -6.81 -0.77
CA VAL A 410 -13.04 -7.64 0.24
C VAL A 410 -13.95 -7.94 1.40
N SER A 411 -14.65 -6.97 1.89
CA SER A 411 -15.38 -7.10 3.15
C SER A 411 -16.77 -7.74 3.03
N LYS A 412 -17.23 -8.04 1.82
CA LYS A 412 -18.54 -8.68 1.62
C LYS A 412 -18.48 -10.21 1.62
N ILE A 413 -17.29 -10.80 1.49
CA ILE A 413 -17.10 -12.24 1.40
C ILE A 413 -16.31 -12.70 2.62
N CYS A 414 -17.00 -13.36 3.52
CA CYS A 414 -16.40 -13.91 4.72
C CYS A 414 -16.94 -15.34 4.91
N PRO A 415 -16.26 -16.38 4.40
CA PRO A 415 -16.72 -17.76 4.48
C PRO A 415 -16.40 -18.41 5.84
N THR A 416 -16.44 -17.63 6.90
CA THR A 416 -16.22 -18.14 8.26
C THR A 416 -17.47 -18.85 8.80
N ALA A 417 -17.30 -19.58 9.91
CA ALA A 417 -18.41 -20.15 10.64
C ALA A 417 -19.30 -19.08 11.35
N VAL A 418 -18.86 -17.81 11.33
CA VAL A 418 -19.54 -16.67 11.95
C VAL A 418 -20.09 -15.73 10.87
N PRO A 419 -21.35 -15.30 10.92
CA PRO A 419 -21.91 -14.38 9.93
C PRO A 419 -21.10 -13.08 9.80
N LEU A 420 -20.91 -12.57 8.56
CA LEU A 420 -20.08 -11.38 8.29
C LEU A 420 -20.47 -10.16 9.13
N GLY A 421 -21.77 -9.90 9.29
CA GLY A 421 -22.24 -8.77 10.11
C GLY A 421 -21.77 -8.87 11.56
N GLU A 422 -21.72 -10.08 12.09
CA GLU A 422 -21.22 -10.34 13.44
C GLU A 422 -19.68 -10.21 13.50
N VAL A 423 -18.96 -10.70 12.48
CA VAL A 423 -17.50 -10.51 12.42
C VAL A 423 -17.14 -9.02 12.41
N LYS A 424 -17.86 -8.20 11.62
CA LYS A 424 -17.70 -6.73 11.61
C LYS A 424 -17.92 -6.12 12.99
N GLN A 425 -18.99 -6.51 13.68
CA GLN A 425 -19.27 -6.04 15.03
C GLN A 425 -18.16 -6.46 16.02
N ILE A 426 -17.72 -7.73 15.97
CA ILE A 426 -16.65 -8.24 16.84
C ILE A 426 -15.36 -7.44 16.63
N VAL A 427 -14.97 -7.19 15.38
CA VAL A 427 -13.76 -6.43 15.03
C VAL A 427 -13.84 -5.00 15.56
N HIS A 428 -14.97 -4.32 15.32
CA HIS A 428 -15.21 -2.96 15.81
C HIS A 428 -15.11 -2.90 17.35
N GLU A 429 -15.85 -3.76 18.04
CA GLU A 429 -15.83 -3.82 19.50
C GLU A 429 -14.44 -4.19 20.05
N ALA A 430 -13.70 -5.07 19.38
CA ALA A 430 -12.38 -5.50 19.82
C ALA A 430 -11.40 -4.32 19.93
N PHE A 431 -11.39 -3.44 18.93
CA PHE A 431 -10.56 -2.24 18.93
C PHE A 431 -10.94 -1.32 20.11
N PHE A 432 -12.20 -0.93 20.23
CA PHE A 432 -12.67 -0.03 21.29
C PHE A 432 -12.45 -0.62 22.69
N ARG A 433 -12.76 -1.90 22.87
CA ARG A 433 -12.50 -2.60 24.14
C ARG A 433 -11.01 -2.74 24.45
N HIS A 434 -10.11 -2.70 23.44
CA HIS A 434 -8.66 -2.67 23.67
C HIS A 434 -8.21 -1.33 24.21
N ILE A 435 -8.59 -0.23 23.56
CA ILE A 435 -8.10 1.12 23.87
C ILE A 435 -8.77 1.73 25.12
N SER A 436 -10.00 1.30 25.49
CA SER A 436 -10.73 1.85 26.65
C SER A 436 -10.31 1.28 28.01
N ARG A 437 -9.41 0.27 28.05
CA ARG A 437 -8.94 -0.32 29.32
C ARG A 437 -8.15 0.71 30.13
N ILE A 438 -8.47 0.85 31.42
CA ILE A 438 -7.76 1.76 32.32
C ILE A 438 -6.26 1.50 32.32
N ARG A 439 -5.84 0.21 32.42
CA ARG A 439 -4.42 -0.17 32.37
C ARG A 439 -3.74 0.24 31.04
N TYR A 440 -4.46 0.15 29.93
CA TYR A 440 -3.95 0.60 28.63
C TYR A 440 -3.76 2.12 28.63
N LEU A 441 -4.81 2.87 29.00
CA LEU A 441 -4.79 4.33 29.00
C LEU A 441 -3.67 4.88 29.91
N THR A 442 -3.56 4.39 31.16
CA THR A 442 -2.48 4.80 32.07
C THR A 442 -1.09 4.50 31.53
N THR A 443 -0.94 3.31 30.87
CA THR A 443 0.31 2.94 30.23
C THR A 443 0.65 3.84 29.05
N GLN A 444 -0.34 4.19 28.19
CA GLN A 444 -0.12 5.08 27.05
C GLN A 444 0.21 6.50 27.50
N ILE A 445 -0.48 7.02 28.52
CA ILE A 445 -0.15 8.34 29.11
C ILE A 445 1.28 8.34 29.62
N ALA A 446 1.69 7.35 30.42
CA ALA A 446 3.05 7.26 30.96
C ALA A 446 4.13 7.15 29.85
N LYS A 447 3.84 6.46 28.73
CA LYS A 447 4.72 6.40 27.56
C LYS A 447 4.80 7.73 26.82
N THR A 448 3.66 8.40 26.65
CA THR A 448 3.58 9.70 25.96
C THR A 448 4.38 10.77 26.70
N LEU A 449 4.30 10.83 28.02
CA LEU A 449 5.10 11.75 28.85
C LEU A 449 6.62 11.51 28.75
N LYS A 450 7.05 10.31 28.31
CA LYS A 450 8.47 9.95 28.18
C LYS A 450 9.00 9.99 26.73
N SER A 451 8.13 10.23 25.75
CA SER A 451 8.48 10.22 24.33
C SER A 451 8.13 11.56 23.67
N SER A 452 9.15 12.29 23.22
CA SER A 452 8.93 13.53 22.45
C SER A 452 8.14 13.27 21.17
N TYR A 453 8.36 12.12 20.52
CA TYR A 453 7.60 11.71 19.35
C TYR A 453 6.10 11.57 19.67
N ARG A 454 5.75 10.77 20.70
CA ARG A 454 4.34 10.59 21.10
C ARG A 454 3.68 11.89 21.53
N MET A 455 4.39 12.73 22.25
CA MET A 455 3.90 14.02 22.66
C MET A 455 3.62 14.92 21.44
N GLY A 456 4.51 14.95 20.46
CA GLY A 456 4.31 15.67 19.21
C GLY A 456 3.08 15.18 18.43
N VAL A 457 2.87 13.85 18.35
CA VAL A 457 1.66 13.25 17.76
C VAL A 457 0.41 13.72 18.50
N VAL A 458 0.38 13.68 19.84
CA VAL A 458 -0.78 14.11 20.64
C VAL A 458 -1.09 15.59 20.42
N ILE A 459 -0.09 16.45 20.53
CA ILE A 459 -0.28 17.92 20.36
C ILE A 459 -0.83 18.24 18.96
N ASN A 460 -0.26 17.63 17.92
CA ASN A 460 -0.73 17.85 16.54
C ASN A 460 -2.19 17.41 16.34
N ASN A 461 -2.59 16.28 16.95
CA ASN A 461 -3.95 15.77 16.79
C ASN A 461 -4.97 16.43 17.71
N LEU A 462 -4.56 17.09 18.79
CA LEU A 462 -5.48 17.88 19.62
C LEU A 462 -6.15 19.02 18.81
N ASN A 463 -5.42 19.61 17.87
CA ASN A 463 -5.94 20.64 16.98
C ASN A 463 -6.87 20.10 15.87
N ARG A 464 -6.97 18.78 15.74
CA ARG A 464 -7.76 18.08 14.72
C ARG A 464 -8.90 17.24 15.32
N ILE A 465 -9.24 17.43 16.59
CA ILE A 465 -10.24 16.60 17.28
C ILE A 465 -11.60 16.63 16.56
N ASP A 466 -12.00 17.77 16.02
CA ASP A 466 -13.28 17.88 15.33
C ASP A 466 -13.28 17.11 13.99
N GLU A 467 -12.20 17.16 13.22
CA GLU A 467 -12.02 16.37 11.99
C GLU A 467 -12.01 14.87 12.29
N ILE A 468 -11.40 14.45 13.42
CA ILE A 468 -11.34 13.03 13.85
C ILE A 468 -12.72 12.52 14.23
N LYS A 469 -13.56 13.33 14.89
CA LYS A 469 -14.93 12.97 15.25
C LYS A 469 -15.79 12.76 14.01
N GLU A 470 -15.67 13.62 13.00
CA GLU A 470 -16.37 13.48 11.73
C GLU A 470 -15.95 12.20 10.98
N SER A 471 -14.64 11.89 10.92
CA SER A 471 -14.11 10.68 10.31
C SER A 471 -14.55 9.42 11.04
N ALA A 472 -14.61 9.43 12.37
CA ALA A 472 -15.05 8.29 13.17
C ALA A 472 -16.54 7.99 12.96
N ASN A 473 -17.38 9.02 12.82
CA ASN A 473 -18.81 8.86 12.54
C ASN A 473 -19.10 8.38 11.10
N ALA A 474 -18.17 8.57 10.18
CA ALA A 474 -18.29 8.11 8.79
C ALA A 474 -17.89 6.64 8.59
N VAL A 475 -17.18 6.05 9.55
CA VAL A 475 -16.75 4.63 9.56
C VAL A 475 -17.72 3.75 10.37
N ALA A 476 -18.59 4.35 11.17
CA ALA A 476 -19.67 3.68 11.91
C ALA A 476 -20.92 3.52 11.03
#